data_3407fbcda5721f8f3e8c1a14e2c015be
#
_entry.id   3407fbcda5721f8f3e8c1a14e2c015be
#
_cell.length_a   1.000
_cell.length_b   1.000
_cell.length_c   1.000
_cell.angle_alpha   90.00
_cell.angle_beta   90.00
_cell.angle_gamma   90.00
#
_symmetry.space_group_name_H-M   'P 1'
#
loop_
_entity.id
_entity.type
_entity.pdbx_description
1 polymer ?
#
loop_
_entity_poly.entity_id
_entity_poly.type
_entity_poly.pdbx_seq_one_letter_code
_entity_poly.pdbx_strand_id
1 'polypeptide(L)'
;MEHREDVRIVPDADTAVLFMHGICGSPKHYRDVIPLTELVPEEWSIYNVCLDGHGGSVDDFAASSMKKWSAQVFHIFDDLCRSHERVIIVAHSMGTLFAMQMACKALEKVAFLFLLAAPMRPWPRLMGVKNLLKMTFGKLREDVPMEQALNIASGITVTKKIWKYVKWAPRFIELFAEIYRTEKILPQLRVPCVAWQSKRDEMVANRSAKVLCKAASMDVRVLTGSTHFYYAPEDRELLCADFSKRIEKLKKQD
;
A
#
# COMPACT_ATOMS: atom_id res chain seq x y z
N MET A 1 -10.08 14.13 11.66
CA MET A 1 -8.97 13.22 12.10
C MET A 1 -7.79 13.41 11.17
N GLU A 2 -6.62 13.69 11.73
CA GLU A 2 -5.44 14.04 10.94
C GLU A 2 -4.78 12.79 10.32
N HIS A 3 -4.60 12.79 9.00
CA HIS A 3 -3.89 11.75 8.25
C HIS A 3 -2.41 12.15 8.18
N ARG A 4 -1.69 11.99 9.30
CA ARG A 4 -0.25 12.31 9.38
C ARG A 4 0.59 11.07 9.13
N GLU A 5 1.82 11.30 8.70
CA GLU A 5 2.88 10.30 8.76
C GLU A 5 3.00 9.74 10.18
N ASP A 6 3.34 8.46 10.27
CA ASP A 6 3.62 7.80 11.54
C ASP A 6 5.06 7.29 11.46
N VAL A 7 5.95 7.96 12.21
CA VAL A 7 7.39 7.75 12.11
C VAL A 7 7.95 7.43 13.50
N ARG A 8 8.62 6.30 13.62
CA ARG A 8 9.43 5.91 14.76
C ARG A 8 10.86 5.69 14.26
N ILE A 9 11.78 6.58 14.64
CA ILE A 9 13.20 6.41 14.36
C ILE A 9 13.88 5.89 15.63
N VAL A 10 14.49 4.73 15.53
CA VAL A 10 15.27 4.12 16.60
C VAL A 10 16.75 4.35 16.26
N PRO A 11 17.52 5.04 17.12
CA PRO A 11 18.95 5.23 16.92
C PRO A 11 19.67 3.89 16.78
N ASP A 12 20.56 3.79 15.83
CA ASP A 12 21.40 2.61 15.57
C ASP A 12 20.63 1.32 15.25
N ALA A 13 19.34 1.44 14.90
CA ALA A 13 18.57 0.31 14.40
C ALA A 13 19.19 -0.22 13.10
N ASP A 14 19.37 -1.52 13.02
CA ASP A 14 19.84 -2.20 11.81
C ASP A 14 18.76 -2.32 10.72
N THR A 15 17.49 -2.35 11.13
CA THR A 15 16.34 -2.59 10.28
C THR A 15 15.31 -1.44 10.33
N ALA A 16 14.84 -1.04 9.16
CA ALA A 16 13.69 -0.15 9.01
C ALA A 16 12.53 -0.82 8.27
N VAL A 17 11.30 -0.43 8.61
CA VAL A 17 10.09 -0.86 7.91
C VAL A 17 9.42 0.35 7.27
N LEU A 18 9.36 0.35 5.93
CA LEU A 18 8.71 1.38 5.14
C LEU A 18 7.30 0.92 4.75
N PHE A 19 6.28 1.64 5.21
CA PHE A 19 4.89 1.42 4.86
C PHE A 19 4.42 2.44 3.83
N MET A 20 3.81 1.96 2.73
CA MET A 20 3.31 2.81 1.65
C MET A 20 1.86 2.48 1.28
N HIS A 21 0.96 3.42 1.50
CA HIS A 21 -0.46 3.27 1.14
C HIS A 21 -0.71 3.41 -0.37
N GLY A 22 -1.94 3.09 -0.82
CA GLY A 22 -2.38 3.23 -2.20
C GLY A 22 -2.88 4.62 -2.56
N ILE A 23 -3.30 4.79 -3.82
CA ILE A 23 -3.96 6.00 -4.31
C ILE A 23 -5.21 6.29 -3.49
N CYS A 24 -5.42 7.54 -3.12
CA CYS A 24 -6.47 8.00 -2.21
C CYS A 24 -6.43 7.36 -0.80
N GLY A 25 -5.37 6.61 -0.45
CA GLY A 25 -5.20 5.98 0.85
C GLY A 25 -4.58 6.89 1.90
N SER A 26 -4.28 6.31 3.07
CA SER A 26 -3.61 7.02 4.16
C SER A 26 -2.80 6.04 5.04
N PRO A 27 -1.89 6.55 5.91
CA PRO A 27 -1.15 5.74 6.88
C PRO A 27 -2.02 4.92 7.83
N LYS A 28 -3.27 5.35 8.06
CA LYS A 28 -4.25 4.61 8.88
C LYS A 28 -4.56 3.21 8.37
N HIS A 29 -4.28 2.94 7.10
CA HIS A 29 -4.46 1.60 6.55
C HIS A 29 -3.69 0.55 7.36
N TYR A 30 -2.46 0.85 7.78
CA TYR A 30 -1.58 -0.07 8.50
C TYR A 30 -1.66 -0.01 10.02
N ARG A 31 -2.43 0.93 10.55
CA ARG A 31 -2.67 1.08 11.98
C ARG A 31 -4.09 0.68 12.36
N ASP A 32 -5.08 1.25 11.66
CA ASP A 32 -6.48 1.19 12.09
C ASP A 32 -7.31 0.15 11.28
N VAL A 33 -6.87 -0.22 10.06
CA VAL A 33 -7.55 -1.24 9.23
C VAL A 33 -6.88 -2.61 9.39
N ILE A 34 -5.56 -2.68 9.23
CA ILE A 34 -4.75 -3.85 9.48
C ILE A 34 -3.51 -3.44 10.30
N PRO A 35 -3.41 -3.83 11.59
CA PRO A 35 -2.43 -3.25 12.52
C PRO A 35 -1.02 -3.83 12.34
N LEU A 36 -0.45 -3.74 11.13
CA LEU A 36 0.89 -4.26 10.83
C LEU A 36 2.00 -3.43 11.48
N THR A 37 1.77 -2.14 11.73
CA THR A 37 2.74 -1.29 12.42
C THR A 37 2.98 -1.73 13.87
N GLU A 38 1.96 -2.29 14.53
CA GLU A 38 2.05 -2.81 15.90
C GLU A 38 2.87 -4.10 16.01
N LEU A 39 3.05 -4.81 14.89
CA LEU A 39 3.81 -6.06 14.82
C LEU A 39 5.31 -5.84 14.57
N VAL A 40 5.71 -4.60 14.30
CA VAL A 40 7.12 -4.26 14.09
C VAL A 40 7.83 -4.16 15.45
N PRO A 41 8.96 -4.87 15.65
CA PRO A 41 9.75 -4.81 16.88
C PRO A 41 10.07 -3.37 17.31
N GLU A 42 10.10 -3.12 18.61
CA GLU A 42 10.36 -1.77 19.14
C GLU A 42 11.77 -1.27 18.82
N GLU A 43 12.72 -2.18 18.66
CA GLU A 43 14.10 -1.91 18.27
C GLU A 43 14.29 -1.54 16.80
N TRP A 44 13.25 -1.63 15.94
CA TRP A 44 13.32 -1.27 14.54
C TRP A 44 12.65 0.07 14.23
N SER A 45 13.17 0.77 13.23
CA SER A 45 12.57 2.02 12.77
C SER A 45 11.32 1.76 11.92
N ILE A 46 10.34 2.65 12.00
CA ILE A 46 9.13 2.65 11.16
C ILE A 46 9.04 3.98 10.42
N TYR A 47 8.71 3.90 9.14
CA TYR A 47 8.28 5.04 8.36
C TYR A 47 6.98 4.70 7.63
N ASN A 48 5.84 5.17 8.15
CA ASN A 48 4.53 4.99 7.54
C ASN A 48 4.13 6.29 6.84
N VAL A 49 4.35 6.31 5.52
CA VAL A 49 4.31 7.52 4.68
C VAL A 49 2.91 8.04 4.49
N CYS A 50 2.71 9.36 4.61
CA CYS A 50 1.57 10.06 4.03
C CYS A 50 2.01 10.73 2.72
N LEU A 51 1.50 10.26 1.59
CA LEU A 51 1.89 10.76 0.27
C LEU A 51 1.41 12.20 0.03
N ASP A 52 2.17 13.00 -0.70
CA ASP A 52 1.83 14.38 -1.04
C ASP A 52 0.39 14.52 -1.56
N GLY A 53 -0.37 15.47 -1.04
CA GLY A 53 -1.79 15.69 -1.36
C GLY A 53 -2.77 14.70 -0.74
N HIS A 54 -2.28 13.63 -0.06
CA HIS A 54 -3.11 12.78 0.80
C HIS A 54 -3.19 13.38 2.21
N GLY A 55 -4.25 13.05 2.94
CA GLY A 55 -4.56 13.73 4.20
C GLY A 55 -5.26 15.08 4.03
N GLY A 56 -5.32 15.61 2.82
CA GLY A 56 -5.89 16.89 2.45
C GLY A 56 -7.24 16.81 1.72
N SER A 57 -7.56 17.87 0.99
CA SER A 57 -8.79 18.01 0.21
C SER A 57 -8.70 17.36 -1.19
N VAL A 58 -9.84 17.33 -1.89
CA VAL A 58 -9.92 16.96 -3.31
C VAL A 58 -8.99 17.78 -4.19
N ASP A 59 -8.80 19.07 -3.88
CA ASP A 59 -7.92 19.97 -4.64
C ASP A 59 -6.44 19.70 -4.34
N ASP A 60 -6.08 19.37 -3.10
CA ASP A 60 -4.71 19.01 -2.70
C ASP A 60 -4.26 17.74 -3.43
N PHE A 61 -5.11 16.72 -3.46
CA PHE A 61 -4.85 15.51 -4.22
C PHE A 61 -4.69 15.78 -5.73
N ALA A 62 -5.56 16.62 -6.30
CA ALA A 62 -5.48 17.01 -7.71
C ALA A 62 -4.19 17.78 -8.06
N ALA A 63 -3.64 18.55 -7.11
CA ALA A 63 -2.40 19.32 -7.27
C ALA A 63 -1.13 18.47 -7.13
N SER A 64 -1.25 17.23 -6.66
CA SER A 64 -0.15 16.27 -6.58
C SER A 64 0.07 15.53 -7.91
N SER A 65 0.97 14.54 -7.95
CA SER A 65 1.24 13.72 -9.14
C SER A 65 1.98 12.43 -8.77
N MET A 66 1.92 11.43 -9.65
CA MET A 66 2.72 10.20 -9.53
C MET A 66 4.22 10.50 -9.43
N LYS A 67 4.70 11.53 -10.16
CA LYS A 67 6.09 11.98 -10.08
C LYS A 67 6.45 12.49 -8.69
N LYS A 68 5.59 13.28 -8.05
CA LYS A 68 5.82 13.76 -6.68
C LYS A 68 5.80 12.61 -5.68
N TRP A 69 4.82 11.70 -5.77
CA TRP A 69 4.73 10.53 -4.90
C TRP A 69 5.93 9.63 -5.04
N SER A 70 6.32 9.32 -6.27
CA SER A 70 7.54 8.54 -6.54
C SER A 70 8.77 9.22 -5.95
N ALA A 71 8.99 10.52 -6.22
CA ALA A 71 10.13 11.25 -5.70
C ALA A 71 10.17 11.24 -4.16
N GLN A 72 9.02 11.45 -3.50
CA GLN A 72 8.90 11.43 -2.05
C GLN A 72 9.32 10.06 -1.48
N VAL A 73 8.71 8.97 -1.96
CA VAL A 73 8.98 7.65 -1.38
C VAL A 73 10.37 7.13 -1.72
N PHE A 74 10.92 7.45 -2.89
CA PHE A 74 12.29 7.07 -3.24
C PHE A 74 13.32 7.85 -2.41
N HIS A 75 13.07 9.13 -2.09
CA HIS A 75 13.92 9.90 -1.19
C HIS A 75 13.94 9.28 0.23
N ILE A 76 12.76 8.98 0.78
CA ILE A 76 12.65 8.31 2.08
C ILE A 76 13.37 6.95 2.04
N PHE A 77 13.15 6.16 1.01
CA PHE A 77 13.79 4.86 0.86
C PHE A 77 15.32 4.96 0.77
N ASP A 78 15.85 5.91 -0.02
CA ASP A 78 17.29 6.14 -0.15
C ASP A 78 17.89 6.59 1.20
N ASP A 79 17.16 7.37 2.02
CA ASP A 79 17.57 7.76 3.38
C ASP A 79 17.60 6.55 4.32
N LEU A 80 16.57 5.71 4.29
CA LEU A 80 16.52 4.48 5.09
C LEU A 80 17.64 3.51 4.70
N CYS A 81 17.95 3.37 3.41
CA CYS A 81 19.06 2.53 2.95
C CYS A 81 20.44 3.04 3.39
N ARG A 82 20.60 4.34 3.61
CA ARG A 82 21.84 4.93 4.13
C ARG A 82 22.01 4.74 5.64
N SER A 83 20.91 4.79 6.37
CA SER A 83 20.91 4.76 7.85
C SER A 83 20.69 3.36 8.45
N HIS A 84 20.26 2.37 7.64
CA HIS A 84 19.97 1.03 8.11
C HIS A 84 20.66 -0.01 7.23
N GLU A 85 20.95 -1.17 7.82
CA GLU A 85 21.51 -2.30 7.08
C GLU A 85 20.49 -2.90 6.13
N ARG A 86 19.22 -2.96 6.56
CA ARG A 86 18.10 -3.58 5.84
C ARG A 86 16.84 -2.73 5.89
N VAL A 87 16.05 -2.82 4.82
CA VAL A 87 14.72 -2.22 4.73
C VAL A 87 13.69 -3.29 4.37
N ILE A 88 12.63 -3.39 5.16
CA ILE A 88 11.43 -4.14 4.83
C ILE A 88 10.45 -3.16 4.20
N ILE A 89 9.79 -3.55 3.11
CA ILE A 89 8.79 -2.69 2.48
C ILE A 89 7.42 -3.36 2.52
N VAL A 90 6.47 -2.69 3.16
CA VAL A 90 5.06 -3.08 3.25
C VAL A 90 4.25 -2.09 2.42
N ALA A 91 3.52 -2.58 1.43
CA ALA A 91 2.84 -1.69 0.50
C ALA A 91 1.45 -2.18 0.12
N HIS A 92 0.52 -1.24 -0.09
CA HIS A 92 -0.84 -1.50 -0.52
C HIS A 92 -1.13 -0.82 -1.86
N SER A 93 -1.82 -1.51 -2.75
CA SER A 93 -2.35 -0.98 -4.02
C SER A 93 -1.25 -0.25 -4.83
N MET A 94 -1.40 1.02 -5.15
CA MET A 94 -0.39 1.83 -5.88
C MET A 94 0.99 1.78 -5.22
N GLY A 95 1.07 1.79 -3.89
CA GLY A 95 2.35 1.73 -3.17
C GLY A 95 3.17 0.49 -3.52
N THR A 96 2.52 -0.64 -3.90
CA THR A 96 3.21 -1.87 -4.31
C THR A 96 4.05 -1.70 -5.57
N LEU A 97 3.65 -0.77 -6.46
CA LEU A 97 4.39 -0.47 -7.69
C LEU A 97 5.76 0.15 -7.35
N PHE A 98 5.77 1.12 -6.43
CA PHE A 98 7.01 1.73 -5.95
C PHE A 98 7.86 0.71 -5.18
N ALA A 99 7.26 -0.12 -4.32
CA ALA A 99 7.95 -1.16 -3.57
C ALA A 99 8.74 -2.12 -4.49
N MET A 100 8.10 -2.61 -5.56
CA MET A 100 8.75 -3.50 -6.53
C MET A 100 9.90 -2.81 -7.29
N GLN A 101 9.74 -1.52 -7.61
CA GLN A 101 10.81 -0.74 -8.26
C GLN A 101 12.00 -0.48 -7.33
N MET A 102 11.75 -0.15 -6.05
CA MET A 102 12.78 0.01 -5.04
C MET A 102 13.57 -1.27 -4.85
N ALA A 103 12.90 -2.42 -4.74
CA ALA A 103 13.53 -3.71 -4.59
C ALA A 103 14.38 -4.12 -5.81
N CYS A 104 14.02 -3.70 -7.01
CA CYS A 104 14.84 -3.89 -8.20
C CYS A 104 16.07 -2.96 -8.22
N LYS A 105 15.98 -1.77 -7.59
CA LYS A 105 17.06 -0.78 -7.55
C LYS A 105 18.14 -1.11 -6.50
N ALA A 106 17.74 -1.64 -5.35
CA ALA A 106 18.63 -1.88 -4.21
C ALA A 106 18.37 -3.28 -3.60
N LEU A 107 18.75 -4.30 -4.37
CA LEU A 107 18.50 -5.72 -4.04
C LEU A 107 19.13 -6.14 -2.71
N GLU A 108 20.31 -5.61 -2.38
CA GLU A 108 21.08 -5.93 -1.18
C GLU A 108 20.52 -5.27 0.08
N LYS A 109 19.74 -4.21 -0.08
CA LYS A 109 19.16 -3.44 1.04
C LYS A 109 17.76 -3.89 1.43
N VAL A 110 17.00 -4.48 0.49
CA VAL A 110 15.62 -4.88 0.74
C VAL A 110 15.55 -6.31 1.24
N ALA A 111 15.20 -6.50 2.52
CA ALA A 111 15.10 -7.82 3.13
C ALA A 111 13.93 -8.65 2.56
N PHE A 112 12.74 -8.05 2.46
CA PHE A 112 11.59 -8.63 1.78
C PHE A 112 10.52 -7.57 1.45
N LEU A 113 9.61 -7.93 0.54
CA LEU A 113 8.41 -7.17 0.23
C LEU A 113 7.16 -7.88 0.78
N PHE A 114 6.28 -7.10 1.43
CA PHE A 114 4.95 -7.54 1.85
C PHE A 114 3.91 -6.70 1.13
N LEU A 115 3.31 -7.26 0.09
CA LEU A 115 2.47 -6.53 -0.87
C LEU A 115 1.00 -6.91 -0.71
N LEU A 116 0.13 -5.89 -0.62
CA LEU A 116 -1.31 -6.05 -0.49
C LEU A 116 -2.01 -5.44 -1.70
N ALA A 117 -2.91 -6.19 -2.34
CA ALA A 117 -3.77 -5.74 -3.43
C ALA A 117 -3.01 -5.06 -4.59
N ALA A 118 -1.90 -5.65 -5.06
CA ALA A 118 -1.08 -5.09 -6.14
C ALA A 118 -1.88 -4.91 -7.45
N PRO A 119 -1.98 -3.69 -8.02
CA PRO A 119 -2.96 -3.33 -9.05
C PRO A 119 -2.44 -3.62 -10.47
N MET A 120 -1.88 -4.81 -10.73
CA MET A 120 -1.32 -5.14 -12.05
C MET A 120 -2.39 -5.20 -13.15
N ARG A 121 -3.65 -5.39 -12.78
CA ARG A 121 -4.83 -5.32 -13.67
C ARG A 121 -5.96 -4.63 -12.92
N PRO A 122 -5.97 -3.30 -12.87
CA PRO A 122 -7.07 -2.55 -12.25
C PRO A 122 -8.37 -2.81 -13.03
N TRP A 123 -9.44 -3.03 -12.31
CA TRP A 123 -10.77 -3.29 -12.86
C TRP A 123 -11.83 -2.87 -11.84
N PRO A 124 -12.17 -1.59 -11.78
CA PRO A 124 -13.19 -1.12 -10.85
C PRO A 124 -14.53 -1.79 -11.16
N ARG A 125 -15.01 -2.56 -10.20
CA ARG A 125 -16.33 -3.19 -10.27
C ARG A 125 -17.40 -2.18 -9.89
N LEU A 126 -18.65 -2.46 -10.25
CA LEU A 126 -19.80 -1.60 -9.91
C LEU A 126 -19.89 -1.29 -8.41
N MET A 127 -19.48 -2.24 -7.55
CA MET A 127 -19.44 -2.04 -6.09
C MET A 127 -18.42 -0.97 -5.71
N GLY A 128 -17.22 -0.95 -6.30
CA GLY A 128 -16.21 0.07 -6.05
C GLY A 128 -16.70 1.46 -6.44
N VAL A 129 -17.36 1.59 -7.57
CA VAL A 129 -17.99 2.85 -8.01
C VAL A 129 -19.09 3.29 -7.03
N LYS A 130 -19.97 2.37 -6.60
CA LYS A 130 -21.01 2.66 -5.59
C LYS A 130 -20.42 3.12 -4.27
N ASN A 131 -19.35 2.47 -3.80
CA ASN A 131 -18.68 2.84 -2.55
C ASN A 131 -18.05 4.23 -2.63
N LEU A 132 -17.43 4.57 -3.76
CA LEU A 132 -16.91 5.92 -4.00
C LEU A 132 -18.02 6.98 -3.99
N LEU A 133 -19.15 6.70 -4.62
CA LEU A 133 -20.31 7.61 -4.59
C LEU A 133 -20.87 7.75 -3.17
N LYS A 134 -21.02 6.65 -2.42
CA LYS A 134 -21.46 6.71 -1.01
C LYS A 134 -20.52 7.57 -0.16
N MET A 135 -19.21 7.39 -0.32
CA MET A 135 -18.20 8.21 0.37
C MET A 135 -18.36 9.69 0.01
N THR A 136 -18.44 10.01 -1.30
CA THR A 136 -18.59 11.38 -1.79
C THR A 136 -19.81 12.10 -1.24
N PHE A 137 -20.92 11.39 -1.05
CA PHE A 137 -22.16 11.96 -0.53
C PHE A 137 -22.36 11.79 0.98
N GLY A 138 -21.35 11.28 1.70
CA GLY A 138 -21.40 11.06 3.15
C GLY A 138 -22.44 10.01 3.55
N LYS A 139 -22.62 8.95 2.72
CA LYS A 139 -23.59 7.88 2.92
C LYS A 139 -22.95 6.55 3.36
N LEU A 140 -21.67 6.58 3.73
CA LEU A 140 -21.01 5.40 4.31
C LEU A 140 -21.59 5.14 5.71
N ARG A 141 -21.86 3.88 6.01
CA ARG A 141 -22.42 3.43 7.26
C ARG A 141 -21.33 2.86 8.15
N GLU A 142 -21.30 3.30 9.41
CA GLU A 142 -20.31 2.85 10.39
C GLU A 142 -20.58 1.42 10.90
N ASP A 143 -21.84 0.95 10.83
CA ASP A 143 -22.25 -0.40 11.19
C ASP A 143 -21.92 -1.46 10.12
N VAL A 144 -21.42 -1.04 8.95
CA VAL A 144 -20.97 -1.94 7.87
C VAL A 144 -19.46 -1.99 7.82
N PRO A 145 -18.83 -3.13 8.20
CA PRO A 145 -17.36 -3.23 8.32
C PRO A 145 -16.60 -2.82 7.06
N MET A 146 -17.09 -3.16 5.87
CA MET A 146 -16.46 -2.76 4.60
C MET A 146 -16.49 -1.25 4.37
N GLU A 147 -17.60 -0.59 4.71
CA GLU A 147 -17.75 0.86 4.55
C GLU A 147 -16.94 1.60 5.60
N GLN A 148 -16.89 1.08 6.82
CA GLN A 148 -16.03 1.58 7.89
C GLN A 148 -14.55 1.50 7.51
N ALA A 149 -14.09 0.35 7.02
CA ALA A 149 -12.70 0.18 6.58
C ALA A 149 -12.33 1.15 5.45
N LEU A 150 -13.22 1.35 4.48
CA LEU A 150 -13.04 2.32 3.40
C LEU A 150 -12.93 3.75 3.96
N ASN A 151 -13.78 4.12 4.92
CA ASN A 151 -13.76 5.44 5.55
C ASN A 151 -12.45 5.70 6.31
N ILE A 152 -11.95 4.70 7.04
CA ILE A 152 -10.68 4.77 7.77
C ILE A 152 -9.49 4.84 6.80
N ALA A 153 -9.47 3.98 5.78
CA ALA A 153 -8.38 3.91 4.83
C ALA A 153 -8.29 5.12 3.89
N SER A 154 -9.41 5.83 3.67
CA SER A 154 -9.44 7.00 2.79
C SER A 154 -8.65 8.16 3.36
N GLY A 155 -7.67 8.65 2.59
CA GLY A 155 -6.83 9.79 2.93
C GLY A 155 -7.27 11.12 2.30
N ILE A 156 -8.48 11.21 1.75
CA ILE A 156 -8.95 12.43 1.07
C ILE A 156 -10.24 12.92 1.69
N THR A 157 -10.26 14.19 2.10
CA THR A 157 -11.49 14.85 2.53
C THR A 157 -12.38 15.11 1.32
N VAL A 158 -13.47 14.35 1.21
CA VAL A 158 -14.37 14.38 0.06
C VAL A 158 -15.27 15.64 0.04
N THR A 159 -15.80 15.98 -1.15
CA THR A 159 -16.72 17.10 -1.33
C THR A 159 -17.88 16.71 -2.24
N LYS A 160 -19.06 17.30 -2.00
CA LYS A 160 -20.24 17.13 -2.87
C LYS A 160 -20.11 17.84 -4.23
N LYS A 161 -19.06 18.65 -4.42
CA LYS A 161 -18.77 19.36 -5.67
C LYS A 161 -18.11 18.37 -6.67
N ILE A 162 -18.93 17.51 -7.29
CA ILE A 162 -18.48 16.39 -8.13
C ILE A 162 -17.58 16.80 -9.31
N TRP A 163 -17.74 18.02 -9.85
CA TRP A 163 -16.87 18.52 -10.93
C TRP A 163 -15.41 18.67 -10.54
N LYS A 164 -15.09 18.76 -9.25
CA LYS A 164 -13.69 18.81 -8.78
C LYS A 164 -12.94 17.51 -9.06
N TYR A 165 -13.64 16.37 -9.06
CA TYR A 165 -13.04 15.05 -9.30
C TYR A 165 -12.56 14.86 -10.75
N VAL A 166 -13.02 15.67 -11.70
CA VAL A 166 -12.52 15.65 -13.08
C VAL A 166 -11.01 15.93 -13.11
N LYS A 167 -10.51 16.75 -12.18
CA LYS A 167 -9.09 17.06 -12.02
C LYS A 167 -8.25 15.86 -11.58
N TRP A 168 -8.88 14.76 -11.12
CA TRP A 168 -8.20 13.53 -10.73
C TRP A 168 -7.83 12.63 -11.91
N ALA A 169 -8.45 12.82 -13.05
CA ALA A 169 -8.23 11.99 -14.24
C ALA A 169 -6.73 11.81 -14.59
N PRO A 170 -5.88 12.87 -14.57
CA PRO A 170 -4.45 12.70 -14.82
C PRO A 170 -3.78 11.73 -13.84
N ARG A 171 -4.19 11.71 -12.57
CA ARG A 171 -3.63 10.80 -11.52
C ARG A 171 -3.86 9.34 -11.87
N PHE A 172 -5.04 9.02 -12.39
CA PHE A 172 -5.36 7.65 -12.82
C PHE A 172 -4.64 7.27 -14.12
N ILE A 173 -4.49 8.22 -15.05
CA ILE A 173 -3.69 7.99 -16.28
C ILE A 173 -2.23 7.70 -15.91
N GLU A 174 -1.65 8.49 -15.00
CA GLU A 174 -0.31 8.29 -14.47
C GLU A 174 -0.18 6.92 -13.77
N LEU A 175 -1.21 6.48 -13.02
CA LEU A 175 -1.24 5.16 -12.39
C LEU A 175 -1.16 4.04 -13.43
N PHE A 176 -1.88 4.11 -14.54
CA PHE A 176 -1.79 3.11 -15.60
C PHE A 176 -0.39 3.07 -16.23
N ALA A 177 0.23 4.23 -16.44
CA ALA A 177 1.61 4.30 -16.93
C ALA A 177 2.59 3.66 -15.93
N GLU A 178 2.38 3.86 -14.64
CA GLU A 178 3.20 3.29 -13.58
C GLU A 178 3.05 1.76 -13.47
N ILE A 179 1.82 1.24 -13.62
CA ILE A 179 1.55 -0.20 -13.72
C ILE A 179 2.32 -0.81 -14.89
N TYR A 180 2.25 -0.20 -16.07
CA TYR A 180 2.94 -0.69 -17.26
C TYR A 180 4.46 -0.70 -17.08
N ARG A 181 5.01 0.35 -16.46
CA ARG A 181 6.44 0.47 -16.15
C ARG A 181 6.88 -0.63 -15.18
N THR A 182 6.11 -0.85 -14.13
CA THR A 182 6.39 -1.88 -13.13
C THR A 182 6.28 -3.29 -13.71
N GLU A 183 5.29 -3.56 -14.57
CA GLU A 183 5.16 -4.89 -15.21
C GLU A 183 6.40 -5.29 -16.01
N LYS A 184 7.09 -4.32 -16.65
CA LYS A 184 8.30 -4.59 -17.43
C LYS A 184 9.48 -5.02 -16.56
N ILE A 185 9.57 -4.57 -15.33
CA ILE A 185 10.68 -4.90 -14.43
C ILE A 185 10.40 -6.12 -13.55
N LEU A 186 9.17 -6.64 -13.49
CA LEU A 186 8.83 -7.81 -12.67
C LEU A 186 9.79 -9.00 -12.87
N PRO A 187 10.23 -9.36 -14.10
CA PRO A 187 11.18 -10.46 -14.29
C PRO A 187 12.56 -10.20 -13.66
N GLN A 188 12.87 -8.98 -13.28
CA GLN A 188 14.14 -8.59 -12.65
C GLN A 188 14.08 -8.66 -11.12
N LEU A 189 12.88 -8.78 -10.54
CA LEU A 189 12.68 -8.83 -9.10
C LEU A 189 13.29 -10.13 -8.52
N ARG A 190 14.21 -9.99 -7.57
CA ARG A 190 14.93 -11.11 -6.93
C ARG A 190 14.74 -11.17 -5.42
N VAL A 191 14.32 -10.07 -4.82
CA VAL A 191 14.04 -9.98 -3.39
C VAL A 191 12.89 -10.92 -3.01
N PRO A 192 12.94 -11.60 -1.86
CA PRO A 192 11.81 -12.38 -1.37
C PRO A 192 10.55 -11.52 -1.28
N CYS A 193 9.46 -11.96 -1.92
CA CYS A 193 8.21 -11.21 -1.98
C CYS A 193 7.03 -12.10 -1.63
N VAL A 194 6.09 -11.56 -0.86
CA VAL A 194 4.74 -12.10 -0.76
C VAL A 194 3.74 -11.07 -1.25
N ALA A 195 2.81 -11.48 -2.09
CA ALA A 195 1.73 -10.64 -2.59
C ALA A 195 0.37 -11.26 -2.24
N TRP A 196 -0.37 -10.59 -1.38
CA TRP A 196 -1.70 -10.97 -0.98
C TRP A 196 -2.74 -10.26 -1.86
N GLN A 197 -3.55 -11.04 -2.58
CA GLN A 197 -4.61 -10.56 -3.46
C GLN A 197 -5.97 -10.98 -2.90
N SER A 198 -6.94 -10.08 -2.88
CA SER A 198 -8.28 -10.39 -2.38
C SER A 198 -9.19 -10.89 -3.49
N LYS A 199 -9.83 -12.04 -3.28
CA LYS A 199 -10.77 -12.64 -4.25
C LYS A 199 -11.98 -11.72 -4.53
N ARG A 200 -12.40 -10.96 -3.53
CA ARG A 200 -13.54 -10.04 -3.59
C ARG A 200 -13.13 -8.58 -3.84
N ASP A 201 -11.89 -8.34 -4.25
CA ASP A 201 -11.40 -7.00 -4.54
C ASP A 201 -12.27 -6.34 -5.62
N GLU A 202 -12.76 -5.15 -5.31
CA GLU A 202 -13.65 -4.38 -6.17
C GLU A 202 -12.91 -3.38 -7.08
N MET A 203 -11.60 -3.21 -6.87
CA MET A 203 -10.74 -2.28 -7.61
C MET A 203 -9.72 -3.00 -8.49
N VAL A 204 -9.25 -4.17 -8.06
CA VAL A 204 -8.17 -4.92 -8.69
C VAL A 204 -8.67 -6.31 -9.11
N ALA A 205 -8.51 -6.64 -10.39
CA ALA A 205 -8.93 -7.94 -10.89
C ALA A 205 -8.03 -9.07 -10.40
N ASN A 206 -8.61 -10.23 -10.09
CA ASN A 206 -7.89 -11.45 -9.67
C ASN A 206 -6.81 -11.89 -10.67
N ARG A 207 -6.95 -11.54 -11.96
CA ARG A 207 -5.92 -11.79 -12.99
C ARG A 207 -4.60 -11.04 -12.72
N SER A 208 -4.56 -10.05 -11.81
CA SER A 208 -3.31 -9.43 -11.33
C SER A 208 -2.34 -10.47 -10.76
N ALA A 209 -2.85 -11.49 -10.06
CA ALA A 209 -2.05 -12.61 -9.54
C ALA A 209 -1.20 -13.28 -10.63
N LYS A 210 -1.78 -13.52 -11.82
CA LYS A 210 -1.05 -14.13 -12.96
C LYS A 210 0.10 -13.24 -13.46
N VAL A 211 -0.06 -11.92 -13.36
CA VAL A 211 1.01 -10.98 -13.76
C VAL A 211 2.13 -10.99 -12.75
N LEU A 212 1.81 -11.00 -11.47
CA LEU A 212 2.79 -11.04 -10.37
C LEU A 212 3.67 -12.30 -10.43
N CYS A 213 3.12 -13.43 -10.85
CA CYS A 213 3.87 -14.68 -11.06
C CYS A 213 4.97 -14.60 -12.15
N LYS A 214 5.10 -13.47 -12.88
CA LYS A 214 6.25 -13.24 -13.77
C LYS A 214 7.56 -13.01 -12.97
N ALA A 215 7.46 -12.59 -11.72
CA ALA A 215 8.61 -12.51 -10.81
C ALA A 215 8.80 -13.87 -10.11
N ALA A 216 9.95 -14.51 -10.33
CA ALA A 216 10.25 -15.84 -9.76
C ALA A 216 10.30 -15.83 -8.22
N SER A 217 10.64 -14.68 -7.60
CA SER A 217 10.70 -14.51 -6.15
C SER A 217 9.35 -14.20 -5.49
N MET A 218 8.25 -14.12 -6.27
CA MET A 218 6.94 -13.70 -5.81
C MET A 218 6.09 -14.89 -5.34
N ASP A 219 5.79 -14.96 -4.04
CA ASP A 219 4.80 -15.86 -3.46
C ASP A 219 3.42 -15.17 -3.50
N VAL A 220 2.55 -15.60 -4.41
CA VAL A 220 1.22 -14.98 -4.58
C VAL A 220 0.19 -15.77 -3.80
N ARG A 221 -0.49 -15.12 -2.87
CA ARG A 221 -1.52 -15.68 -1.99
C ARG A 221 -2.86 -14.99 -2.16
N VAL A 222 -3.94 -15.69 -1.81
CA VAL A 222 -5.31 -15.19 -2.03
C VAL A 222 -6.10 -15.17 -0.73
N LEU A 223 -6.65 -14.00 -0.42
CA LEU A 223 -7.62 -13.79 0.66
C LEU A 223 -9.03 -14.03 0.11
N THR A 224 -9.83 -14.81 0.82
CA THR A 224 -11.14 -15.26 0.30
C THR A 224 -12.32 -14.41 0.77
N GLY A 225 -12.21 -13.79 1.95
CA GLY A 225 -13.25 -12.97 2.58
C GLY A 225 -13.07 -11.47 2.39
N SER A 226 -11.87 -11.04 2.03
CA SER A 226 -11.45 -9.63 2.00
C SER A 226 -11.78 -8.93 0.67
N THR A 227 -11.85 -7.58 0.73
CA THR A 227 -12.00 -6.67 -0.43
C THR A 227 -10.73 -5.85 -0.62
N HIS A 228 -10.81 -4.71 -1.30
CA HIS A 228 -9.64 -3.84 -1.50
C HIS A 228 -9.15 -3.17 -0.22
N PHE A 229 -10.07 -2.73 0.64
CA PHE A 229 -9.74 -2.02 1.88
C PHE A 229 -10.17 -2.77 3.14
N TYR A 230 -11.09 -3.71 3.05
CA TYR A 230 -11.58 -4.48 4.19
C TYR A 230 -10.93 -5.86 4.23
N TYR A 231 -10.46 -6.25 5.41
CA TYR A 231 -9.93 -7.58 5.69
C TYR A 231 -10.89 -8.30 6.65
N ALA A 232 -11.44 -9.43 6.17
CA ALA A 232 -12.23 -10.33 7.01
C ALA A 232 -11.38 -10.81 8.21
N PRO A 233 -11.99 -11.08 9.38
CA PRO A 233 -11.22 -11.44 10.58
C PRO A 233 -10.20 -12.54 10.35
N GLU A 234 -10.59 -13.64 9.70
CA GLU A 234 -9.73 -14.78 9.42
C GLU A 234 -8.59 -14.43 8.46
N ASP A 235 -8.89 -13.65 7.41
CA ASP A 235 -7.88 -13.17 6.45
C ASP A 235 -6.90 -12.18 7.12
N ARG A 236 -7.39 -11.35 8.07
CA ARG A 236 -6.56 -10.42 8.84
C ARG A 236 -5.61 -11.15 9.77
N GLU A 237 -6.09 -12.17 10.48
CA GLU A 237 -5.26 -13.03 11.33
C GLU A 237 -4.16 -13.72 10.52
N LEU A 238 -4.53 -14.26 9.34
CA LEU A 238 -3.59 -14.91 8.43
C LEU A 238 -2.50 -13.95 7.94
N LEU A 239 -2.86 -12.72 7.58
CA LEU A 239 -1.92 -11.67 7.17
C LEU A 239 -0.97 -11.28 8.32
N CYS A 240 -1.51 -11.02 9.50
CA CYS A 240 -0.72 -10.66 10.67
C CYS A 240 0.23 -11.79 11.07
N ALA A 241 -0.23 -13.04 11.06
CA ALA A 241 0.60 -14.20 11.37
C ALA A 241 1.74 -14.40 10.35
N ASP A 242 1.47 -14.25 9.04
CA ASP A 242 2.51 -14.35 8.01
C ASP A 242 3.54 -13.21 8.13
N PHE A 243 3.09 -11.99 8.41
CA PHE A 243 3.98 -10.86 8.62
C PHE A 243 4.89 -11.06 9.84
N SER A 244 4.32 -11.42 11.00
CA SER A 244 5.08 -11.72 12.23
C SER A 244 6.09 -12.83 12.00
N LYS A 245 5.70 -13.94 11.35
CA LYS A 245 6.61 -15.05 11.04
C LYS A 245 7.81 -14.63 10.19
N ARG A 246 7.61 -13.69 9.25
CA ARG A 246 8.70 -13.17 8.40
C ARG A 246 9.65 -12.27 9.21
N ILE A 247 9.10 -11.43 10.08
CA ILE A 247 9.89 -10.62 11.03
C ILE A 247 10.72 -11.51 11.95
N GLU A 248 10.11 -12.51 12.59
CA GLU A 248 10.82 -13.44 13.48
C GLU A 248 11.92 -14.22 12.76
N LYS A 249 11.67 -14.61 11.49
CA LYS A 249 12.69 -15.28 10.68
C LYS A 249 13.89 -14.37 10.42
N LEU A 250 13.64 -13.09 10.15
CA LEU A 250 14.70 -12.11 9.91
C LEU A 250 15.52 -11.85 11.17
N LYS A 251 14.87 -11.69 12.35
CA LYS A 251 15.53 -11.54 13.66
C LYS A 251 16.45 -12.72 14.05
N LYS A 252 16.18 -13.91 13.56
CA LYS A 252 17.01 -15.10 13.85
C LYS A 252 18.23 -15.23 12.92
N GLN A 253 18.36 -14.37 11.93
CA GLN A 253 19.49 -14.33 11.01
C GLN A 253 20.60 -13.37 11.47
N ASP A 254 20.30 -12.63 12.53
CA ASP A 254 21.20 -11.78 13.31
C ASP A 254 21.80 -12.57 14.47
#